data_564c708b36e27da6b9ef602631659d54
#
_entry.id   564c708b36e27da6b9ef602631659d54
#
_cell.length_a   1.000
_cell.length_b   1.000
_cell.length_c   1.000
_cell.angle_alpha   90.00
_cell.angle_beta   90.00
_cell.angle_gamma   90.00
#
_symmetry.space_group_name_H-M   'P 1'
#
loop_
_entity.id
_entity.type
_entity.pdbx_description
1 polymer ?
#
loop_
_entity_poly.entity_id
_entity_poly.type
_entity_poly.pdbx_seq_one_letter_code
_entity_poly.pdbx_strand_id
1 'polypeptide(L)'
;FYTTYYWGAPNMFYDKDSGQYIISWHACNDPDKDDWDSMRTLYVLTKDFETYTEPQKLFNFTGADENMAIIDAIIRKVNGVYYAILKDERDPAVAPETGKTVRIATSSNLTGPYTNPGAPVTPNDMMREAPIFIERPNHSGWFIYAESYAANPNCYHLFQSTSMDGPWKERTVSRIHITP
;
A
#
# COMPACT_ATOMS: atom_id res chain seq x y z
N PHE A 1 12.75 5.22 16.15
CA PHE A 1 11.41 4.91 16.65
C PHE A 1 10.85 6.03 17.51
N TYR A 2 11.66 6.70 18.32
CA TYR A 2 11.18 7.63 19.34
C TYR A 2 11.00 9.08 18.86
N THR A 3 11.27 9.35 17.58
CA THR A 3 11.18 10.69 16.97
C THR A 3 10.12 10.79 15.89
N THR A 4 9.30 9.77 15.70
CA THR A 4 8.19 9.82 14.75
C THR A 4 6.99 10.49 15.40
N TYR A 5 6.45 11.50 14.74
CA TYR A 5 5.30 12.28 15.23
C TYR A 5 3.98 11.58 14.97
N TYR A 6 3.92 10.82 13.88
CA TYR A 6 2.76 10.02 13.53
C TYR A 6 3.21 8.70 12.94
N TRP A 7 2.53 7.62 13.28
CA TRP A 7 2.72 6.30 12.69
C TRP A 7 1.38 5.55 12.65
N GLY A 8 1.23 4.67 11.66
CA GLY A 8 0.00 3.90 11.53
C GLY A 8 0.09 2.76 10.54
N ALA A 9 -1.03 2.06 10.40
CA ALA A 9 -1.26 0.95 9.48
C ALA A 9 -0.12 -0.07 9.43
N PRO A 10 0.23 -0.71 10.56
CA PRO A 10 1.24 -1.75 10.53
C PRO A 10 0.76 -2.93 9.68
N ASN A 11 1.65 -3.45 8.87
CA ASN A 11 1.41 -4.64 8.08
C ASN A 11 2.57 -5.62 8.24
N MET A 12 2.29 -6.90 8.13
CA MET A 12 3.28 -7.95 8.25
C MET A 12 3.15 -8.95 7.09
N PHE A 13 4.29 -9.35 6.56
CA PHE A 13 4.38 -10.39 5.55
C PHE A 13 5.52 -11.35 5.91
N TYR A 14 5.25 -12.66 5.86
CA TYR A 14 6.27 -13.69 6.00
C TYR A 14 6.79 -14.11 4.64
N ASP A 15 8.07 -13.90 4.40
CA ASP A 15 8.74 -14.37 3.19
C ASP A 15 9.35 -15.75 3.41
N LYS A 16 8.73 -16.75 2.78
CA LYS A 16 9.16 -18.16 2.90
C LYS A 16 10.56 -18.40 2.35
N ASP A 17 11.00 -17.62 1.36
CA ASP A 17 12.28 -17.84 0.69
C ASP A 17 13.45 -17.38 1.58
N SER A 18 13.29 -16.29 2.29
CA SER A 18 14.31 -15.78 3.24
C SER A 18 14.10 -16.28 4.67
N GLY A 19 12.93 -16.84 4.99
CA GLY A 19 12.57 -17.23 6.34
C GLY A 19 12.42 -16.05 7.30
N GLN A 20 12.06 -14.87 6.79
CA GLN A 20 11.94 -13.64 7.56
C GLN A 20 10.55 -13.04 7.47
N TYR A 21 10.17 -12.34 8.52
CA TYR A 21 9.05 -11.42 8.49
C TYR A 21 9.53 -10.02 8.14
N ILE A 22 8.83 -9.32 7.26
CA ILE A 22 8.89 -7.88 7.13
C ILE A 22 7.70 -7.28 7.86
N ILE A 23 7.96 -6.35 8.75
CA ILE A 23 6.95 -5.54 9.42
C ILE A 23 7.11 -4.14 8.88
N SER A 24 6.08 -3.60 8.26
CA SER A 24 6.08 -2.26 7.66
C SER A 24 4.96 -1.40 8.26
N TRP A 25 5.18 -0.09 8.27
CA TRP A 25 4.21 0.91 8.71
C TRP A 25 4.48 2.23 8.01
N HIS A 26 3.50 3.13 7.99
CA HIS A 26 3.77 4.49 7.57
C HIS A 26 4.10 5.39 8.77
N ALA A 27 4.95 6.36 8.56
CA ALA A 27 5.35 7.31 9.59
C ALA A 27 5.72 8.67 8.98
N CYS A 28 5.48 9.72 9.76
CA CYS A 28 6.01 11.05 9.53
C CYS A 28 7.18 11.28 10.48
N ASN A 29 8.34 11.62 9.93
CA ASN A 29 9.57 11.88 10.69
C ASN A 29 9.91 13.36 10.79
N ASP A 30 9.12 14.23 10.18
CA ASP A 30 9.37 15.67 10.19
C ASP A 30 8.55 16.33 11.32
N PRO A 31 9.20 16.89 12.34
CA PRO A 31 8.52 17.51 13.47
C PRO A 31 7.77 18.77 13.10
N ASP A 32 8.19 19.43 12.03
CA ASP A 32 7.61 20.72 11.59
C ASP A 32 6.48 20.49 10.57
N LYS A 33 6.26 19.23 10.18
CA LYS A 33 5.25 18.83 9.21
C LYS A 33 4.31 17.81 9.83
N ASP A 34 3.27 18.31 10.45
CA ASP A 34 2.11 17.55 10.89
C ASP A 34 1.19 17.29 9.68
N ASP A 35 1.78 16.96 8.53
CA ASP A 35 1.04 16.78 7.31
C ASP A 35 1.23 15.36 6.72
N TRP A 36 0.18 14.86 6.13
CA TRP A 36 0.14 13.59 5.45
C TRP A 36 1.07 13.53 4.23
N ASP A 37 1.53 14.68 3.73
CA ASP A 37 2.44 14.78 2.57
C ASP A 37 3.85 14.30 2.89
N SER A 38 4.22 14.23 4.17
CA SER A 38 5.52 13.73 4.62
C SER A 38 5.54 12.25 4.98
N MET A 39 4.44 11.52 4.87
CA MET A 39 4.36 10.10 5.20
C MET A 39 5.27 9.24 4.32
N ARG A 40 6.01 8.36 4.96
CA ARG A 40 6.89 7.37 4.30
C ARG A 40 6.68 6.00 4.90
N THR A 41 6.80 4.97 4.09
CA THR A 41 6.76 3.59 4.58
C THR A 41 8.12 3.19 5.12
N LEU A 42 8.16 2.81 6.38
CA LEU A 42 9.30 2.22 7.05
C LEU A 42 9.11 0.71 7.22
N TYR A 43 10.19 -0.02 7.42
CA TYR A 43 10.14 -1.44 7.73
C TYR A 43 11.27 -1.88 8.65
N VAL A 44 11.07 -3.02 9.30
CA VAL A 44 12.08 -3.85 9.96
C VAL A 44 11.93 -5.29 9.49
N LEU A 45 13.02 -6.06 9.63
CA LEU A 45 13.00 -7.50 9.42
C LEU A 45 13.21 -8.21 10.77
N THR A 46 12.57 -9.36 10.92
CA THR A 46 12.77 -10.26 12.05
C THR A 46 12.56 -11.72 11.63
N LYS A 47 13.19 -12.65 12.36
CA LYS A 47 12.96 -14.09 12.22
C LYS A 47 12.21 -14.69 13.41
N ASP A 48 12.31 -14.05 14.55
CA ASP A 48 11.96 -14.59 15.86
C ASP A 48 11.06 -13.68 16.71
N PHE A 49 10.80 -12.46 16.26
CA PHE A 49 10.10 -11.40 16.99
C PHE A 49 10.81 -10.97 18.30
N GLU A 50 12.08 -11.35 18.47
CA GLU A 50 12.93 -10.94 19.58
C GLU A 50 14.01 -9.97 19.10
N THR A 51 14.57 -10.24 17.91
CA THR A 51 15.59 -9.42 17.27
C THR A 51 15.06 -8.77 16.00
N TYR A 52 15.41 -7.50 15.79
CA TYR A 52 14.94 -6.71 14.65
C TYR A 52 16.10 -5.97 14.00
N THR A 53 16.02 -5.77 12.69
CA THR A 53 16.90 -4.81 12.02
C THR A 53 16.57 -3.38 12.45
N GLU A 54 17.50 -2.46 12.21
CA GLU A 54 17.19 -1.04 12.31
C GLU A 54 16.10 -0.69 11.28
N PRO A 55 15.19 0.25 11.61
CA PRO A 55 14.17 0.74 10.68
C PRO A 55 14.79 1.37 9.44
N GLN A 56 14.25 1.02 8.29
CA GLN A 56 14.67 1.56 7.00
C GLN A 56 13.46 2.02 6.18
N LYS A 57 13.68 2.98 5.29
CA LYS A 57 12.69 3.41 4.31
C LYS A 57 12.54 2.33 3.24
N LEU A 58 11.31 1.90 2.96
CA LEU A 58 11.04 0.80 2.03
C LEU A 58 11.10 1.23 0.56
N PHE A 59 10.59 2.42 0.25
CA PHE A 59 10.47 2.89 -1.13
C PHE A 59 11.40 4.08 -1.39
N ASN A 60 12.14 4.02 -2.51
CA ASN A 60 13.00 5.06 -3.04
C ASN A 60 12.64 5.29 -4.51
N PHE A 61 11.43 5.78 -4.75
CA PHE A 61 10.94 6.10 -6.08
C PHE A 61 11.68 7.29 -6.68
N THR A 62 11.56 7.48 -7.98
CA THR A 62 12.27 8.53 -8.73
C THR A 62 11.32 9.33 -9.61
N GLY A 63 11.80 10.45 -10.17
CA GLY A 63 11.02 11.30 -11.06
C GLY A 63 9.76 11.86 -10.39
N ALA A 64 8.62 11.74 -11.05
CA ALA A 64 7.36 12.27 -10.53
C ALA A 64 6.91 11.65 -9.20
N ASP A 65 7.43 10.48 -8.84
CA ASP A 65 7.08 9.77 -7.60
C ASP A 65 8.17 9.88 -6.50
N GLU A 66 9.26 10.63 -6.72
CA GLU A 66 10.42 10.71 -5.80
C GLU A 66 10.02 11.09 -4.37
N ASN A 67 9.10 12.02 -4.22
CA ASN A 67 8.64 12.50 -2.91
C ASN A 67 7.20 12.07 -2.58
N MET A 68 6.74 10.97 -3.19
CA MET A 68 5.39 10.48 -2.95
C MET A 68 5.17 10.19 -1.47
N ALA A 69 4.13 10.79 -0.91
CA ALA A 69 3.60 10.41 0.38
C ALA A 69 2.88 9.07 0.26
N ILE A 70 3.22 8.11 1.13
CA ILE A 70 2.76 6.72 1.03
C ILE A 70 2.20 6.29 2.37
N ILE A 71 0.95 5.80 2.34
CA ILE A 71 0.34 5.15 3.49
C ILE A 71 -0.18 3.76 3.12
N ASP A 72 -0.55 2.96 4.12
CA ASP A 72 -1.25 1.68 4.01
C ASP A 72 -0.58 0.66 3.08
N ALA A 73 0.74 0.68 2.99
CA ALA A 73 1.45 -0.24 2.12
C ALA A 73 1.40 -1.68 2.66
N ILE A 74 0.96 -2.61 1.81
CA ILE A 74 1.00 -4.05 2.07
C ILE A 74 1.89 -4.75 1.05
N ILE A 75 2.61 -5.80 1.48
CA ILE A 75 3.50 -6.58 0.61
C ILE A 75 2.93 -7.96 0.41
N ARG A 76 2.97 -8.44 -0.83
CA ARG A 76 2.62 -9.82 -1.20
C ARG A 76 3.60 -10.36 -2.23
N LYS A 77 3.83 -11.65 -2.23
CA LYS A 77 4.66 -12.34 -3.22
C LYS A 77 3.78 -13.21 -4.11
N VAL A 78 3.90 -13.01 -5.42
CA VAL A 78 3.17 -13.77 -6.43
C VAL A 78 4.16 -14.18 -7.51
N ASN A 79 4.27 -15.49 -7.77
CA ASN A 79 5.15 -16.05 -8.80
C ASN A 79 6.60 -15.51 -8.74
N GLY A 80 7.15 -15.38 -7.54
CA GLY A 80 8.53 -14.91 -7.32
C GLY A 80 8.72 -13.39 -7.33
N VAL A 81 7.69 -12.60 -7.66
CA VAL A 81 7.71 -11.14 -7.67
C VAL A 81 7.04 -10.61 -6.40
N TYR A 82 7.66 -9.63 -5.75
CA TYR A 82 7.08 -8.89 -4.64
C TYR A 82 6.27 -7.72 -5.18
N TYR A 83 5.03 -7.63 -4.76
CA TYR A 83 4.08 -6.58 -5.07
C TYR A 83 3.82 -5.77 -3.80
N ALA A 84 4.10 -4.48 -3.86
CA ALA A 84 3.71 -3.53 -2.84
C ALA A 84 2.44 -2.80 -3.32
N ILE A 85 1.32 -3.07 -2.65
CA ILE A 85 0.05 -2.39 -2.88
C ILE A 85 -0.01 -1.27 -1.86
N LEU A 86 -0.08 -0.02 -2.32
CA LEU A 86 0.09 1.16 -1.49
C LEU A 86 -0.91 2.26 -1.88
N LYS A 87 -1.18 3.16 -0.95
CA LYS A 87 -1.92 4.38 -1.25
C LYS A 87 -0.95 5.53 -1.53
N ASP A 88 -1.15 6.19 -2.66
CA ASP A 88 -0.56 7.50 -2.96
C ASP A 88 -1.34 8.57 -2.17
N GLU A 89 -0.74 9.09 -1.11
CA GLU A 89 -1.41 10.02 -0.21
C GLU A 89 -1.38 11.47 -0.69
N ARG A 90 -0.65 11.75 -1.76
CA ARG A 90 -0.55 13.12 -2.29
C ARG A 90 -1.92 13.73 -2.63
N ASP A 91 -2.02 15.03 -2.45
CA ASP A 91 -3.20 15.78 -2.89
C ASP A 91 -3.35 15.71 -4.42
N PRO A 92 -4.57 15.54 -4.96
CA PRO A 92 -4.81 15.59 -6.41
C PRO A 92 -4.39 16.90 -7.07
N ALA A 93 -4.28 18.00 -6.34
CA ALA A 93 -3.70 19.23 -6.87
C ALA A 93 -2.22 19.11 -7.22
N VAL A 94 -1.50 18.21 -6.52
CA VAL A 94 -0.08 17.92 -6.74
C VAL A 94 0.12 16.72 -7.68
N ALA A 95 -0.75 15.72 -7.59
CA ALA A 95 -0.71 14.50 -8.38
C ALA A 95 -2.11 14.23 -9.02
N PRO A 96 -2.50 14.96 -10.07
CA PRO A 96 -3.88 14.97 -10.56
C PRO A 96 -4.43 13.61 -10.98
N GLU A 97 -3.56 12.72 -11.47
CA GLU A 97 -3.98 11.40 -11.97
C GLU A 97 -3.82 10.28 -10.94
N THR A 98 -2.98 10.48 -9.94
CA THR A 98 -2.55 9.40 -9.03
C THR A 98 -2.81 9.69 -7.57
N GLY A 99 -2.98 10.94 -7.18
CA GLY A 99 -3.23 11.32 -5.79
C GLY A 99 -4.50 10.68 -5.22
N LYS A 100 -4.44 10.25 -3.96
CA LYS A 100 -5.51 9.58 -3.22
C LYS A 100 -5.98 8.26 -3.84
N THR A 101 -5.12 7.59 -4.64
CA THR A 101 -5.42 6.31 -5.27
C THR A 101 -4.57 5.17 -4.71
N VAL A 102 -5.04 3.94 -4.92
CA VAL A 102 -4.24 2.73 -4.69
C VAL A 102 -3.42 2.41 -5.93
N ARG A 103 -2.12 2.18 -5.75
CA ARG A 103 -1.16 1.86 -6.80
C ARG A 103 -0.34 0.62 -6.44
N ILE A 104 0.35 0.05 -7.41
CA ILE A 104 1.18 -1.15 -7.23
C ILE A 104 2.60 -0.88 -7.71
N ALA A 105 3.59 -1.16 -6.86
CA ALA A 105 5.00 -1.19 -7.17
C ALA A 105 5.52 -2.63 -7.10
N THR A 106 6.57 -2.97 -7.84
CA THR A 106 7.11 -4.33 -7.91
C THR A 106 8.61 -4.39 -7.61
N SER A 107 9.06 -5.53 -7.08
CA SER A 107 10.48 -5.81 -6.89
C SER A 107 10.76 -7.31 -7.02
N SER A 108 12.00 -7.64 -7.38
CA SER A 108 12.53 -9.01 -7.29
C SER A 108 12.99 -9.38 -5.86
N ASN A 109 13.09 -8.40 -4.96
CA ASN A 109 13.55 -8.60 -3.59
C ASN A 109 12.54 -8.05 -2.58
N LEU A 110 12.46 -8.68 -1.41
CA LEU A 110 11.52 -8.32 -0.34
C LEU A 110 11.62 -6.85 0.07
N THR A 111 12.83 -6.33 0.17
CA THR A 111 13.12 -4.96 0.62
C THR A 111 13.44 -3.98 -0.52
N GLY A 112 13.17 -4.40 -1.76
CA GLY A 112 13.41 -3.55 -2.93
C GLY A 112 14.81 -3.74 -3.57
N PRO A 113 15.22 -2.83 -4.48
CA PRO A 113 14.47 -1.64 -4.86
C PRO A 113 13.14 -1.98 -5.56
N TYR A 114 12.10 -1.23 -5.20
CA TYR A 114 10.81 -1.31 -5.88
C TYR A 114 10.79 -0.36 -7.09
N THR A 115 10.14 -0.78 -8.17
CA THR A 115 9.86 0.10 -9.32
C THR A 115 8.96 1.27 -8.88
N ASN A 116 8.96 2.36 -9.65
CA ASN A 116 7.90 3.35 -9.49
C ASN A 116 6.54 2.68 -9.66
N PRO A 117 5.52 3.07 -8.87
CA PRO A 117 4.19 2.47 -8.99
C PRO A 117 3.58 2.69 -10.37
N GLY A 118 2.88 1.68 -10.86
CA GLY A 118 2.14 1.75 -12.09
C GLY A 118 0.93 2.69 -12.03
N ALA A 119 0.10 2.61 -13.08
CA ALA A 119 -1.18 3.33 -13.12
C ALA A 119 -2.07 2.98 -11.90
N PRO A 120 -2.98 3.87 -11.49
CA PRO A 120 -3.91 3.61 -10.41
C PRO A 120 -4.73 2.34 -10.60
N VAL A 121 -4.86 1.57 -9.54
CA VAL A 121 -5.83 0.45 -9.44
C VAL A 121 -7.24 1.00 -9.24
N THR A 122 -7.34 2.06 -8.47
CA THR A 122 -8.60 2.73 -8.14
C THR A 122 -8.71 4.05 -8.89
N PRO A 123 -9.93 4.48 -9.29
CA PRO A 123 -10.11 5.81 -9.82
C PRO A 123 -9.80 6.88 -8.75
N ASN A 124 -9.47 8.09 -9.19
CA ASN A 124 -9.20 9.23 -8.30
C ASN A 124 -10.41 10.15 -8.08
N ASP A 125 -11.60 9.66 -8.34
CA ASP A 125 -12.87 10.36 -8.14
C ASP A 125 -13.28 10.49 -6.67
N MET A 126 -12.62 9.72 -5.80
CA MET A 126 -12.87 9.66 -4.38
C MET A 126 -11.63 9.09 -3.68
N MET A 127 -11.35 9.55 -2.47
CA MET A 127 -10.24 8.97 -1.67
C MET A 127 -10.44 7.47 -1.49
N ARG A 128 -9.42 6.68 -1.83
CA ARG A 128 -9.36 5.23 -1.63
C ARG A 128 -8.13 4.88 -0.79
N GLU A 129 -8.33 4.12 0.28
CA GLU A 129 -7.24 3.73 1.18
C GLU A 129 -7.42 2.33 1.75
N ALA A 130 -6.56 1.95 2.68
CA ALA A 130 -6.58 0.68 3.39
C ALA A 130 -6.73 -0.54 2.45
N PRO A 131 -5.86 -0.72 1.44
CA PRO A 131 -6.01 -1.81 0.49
C PRO A 131 -5.89 -3.17 1.19
N ILE A 132 -6.81 -4.07 0.87
CA ILE A 132 -6.76 -5.48 1.25
C ILE A 132 -6.62 -6.30 -0.03
N PHE A 133 -5.64 -7.20 -0.06
CA PHE A 133 -5.35 -8.02 -1.23
C PHE A 133 -5.72 -9.47 -0.98
N ILE A 134 -6.47 -10.06 -1.90
CA ILE A 134 -6.95 -11.45 -1.81
C ILE A 134 -6.82 -12.13 -3.16
N GLU A 135 -6.24 -13.33 -3.17
CA GLU A 135 -6.29 -14.21 -4.33
C GLU A 135 -7.71 -14.76 -4.50
N ARG A 136 -8.19 -14.77 -5.74
CA ARG A 136 -9.53 -15.31 -6.03
C ARG A 136 -9.54 -16.84 -5.87
N PRO A 137 -10.67 -17.42 -5.48
CA PRO A 137 -10.86 -18.88 -5.49
C PRO A 137 -10.44 -19.48 -6.84
N ASN A 138 -9.84 -20.65 -6.81
CA ASN A 138 -9.34 -21.37 -7.99
C ASN A 138 -8.21 -20.65 -8.75
N HIS A 139 -7.47 -19.78 -8.08
CA HIS A 139 -6.34 -19.04 -8.68
C HIS A 139 -6.72 -18.32 -9.98
N SER A 140 -7.96 -17.83 -10.08
CA SER A 140 -8.50 -17.20 -11.30
C SER A 140 -8.21 -15.70 -11.39
N GLY A 141 -7.33 -15.16 -10.55
CA GLY A 141 -6.94 -13.77 -10.47
C GLY A 141 -7.00 -13.22 -9.05
N TRP A 142 -7.22 -11.92 -8.94
CA TRP A 142 -6.97 -11.15 -7.73
C TRP A 142 -8.09 -10.18 -7.42
N PHE A 143 -8.28 -9.91 -6.14
CA PHE A 143 -9.12 -8.84 -5.62
C PHE A 143 -8.29 -7.86 -4.83
N ILE A 144 -8.58 -6.57 -5.00
CA ILE A 144 -8.17 -5.50 -4.08
C ILE A 144 -9.45 -4.86 -3.56
N TYR A 145 -9.61 -4.84 -2.25
CA TYR A 145 -10.61 -4.02 -1.57
C TYR A 145 -9.95 -2.72 -1.15
N ALA A 146 -10.62 -1.60 -1.36
CA ALA A 146 -10.17 -0.30 -0.90
C ALA A 146 -11.34 0.46 -0.29
N GLU A 147 -11.10 1.09 0.85
CA GLU A 147 -12.09 1.87 1.57
C GLU A 147 -12.30 3.23 0.90
N SER A 148 -13.54 3.68 0.78
CA SER A 148 -13.85 5.05 0.38
C SER A 148 -13.89 5.95 1.62
N TYR A 149 -12.71 6.35 2.08
CA TYR A 149 -12.58 7.24 3.24
C TYR A 149 -13.31 8.57 3.01
N ALA A 150 -13.94 9.09 4.05
CA ALA A 150 -14.71 10.32 4.04
C ALA A 150 -15.93 10.35 3.10
N ALA A 151 -16.29 9.25 2.42
CA ALA A 151 -17.54 9.15 1.69
C ALA A 151 -18.73 8.95 2.64
N ASN A 152 -19.91 9.31 2.16
CA ASN A 152 -21.16 9.04 2.90
C ASN A 152 -22.16 8.30 2.00
N PRO A 153 -22.45 7.00 2.24
CA PRO A 153 -21.83 6.17 3.29
C PRO A 153 -20.40 5.77 2.94
N ASN A 154 -19.55 5.64 3.98
CA ASN A 154 -18.25 5.00 3.83
C ASN A 154 -18.43 3.51 3.53
N CYS A 155 -17.71 2.96 2.57
CA CYS A 155 -17.81 1.55 2.19
C CYS A 155 -16.54 1.06 1.52
N TYR A 156 -16.37 -0.27 1.46
CA TYR A 156 -15.33 -0.89 0.68
C TYR A 156 -15.76 -1.05 -0.78
N HIS A 157 -14.85 -0.74 -1.68
CA HIS A 157 -14.96 -1.00 -3.11
C HIS A 157 -14.10 -2.19 -3.50
N LEU A 158 -14.61 -3.02 -4.40
CA LEU A 158 -13.92 -4.21 -4.86
C LEU A 158 -13.39 -3.99 -6.28
N PHE A 159 -12.09 -4.13 -6.44
CA PHE A 159 -11.42 -4.14 -7.74
C PHE A 159 -10.92 -5.54 -8.04
N GLN A 160 -11.08 -5.99 -9.27
CA GLN A 160 -10.63 -7.31 -9.70
C GLN A 160 -9.76 -7.24 -10.94
N SER A 161 -8.82 -8.18 -11.03
CA SER A 161 -8.05 -8.46 -12.23
C SER A 161 -7.71 -9.95 -12.32
N THR A 162 -7.40 -10.43 -13.53
CA THR A 162 -6.81 -11.75 -13.77
C THR A 162 -5.27 -11.70 -13.78
N SER A 163 -4.69 -10.50 -13.75
CA SER A 163 -3.25 -10.27 -13.67
C SER A 163 -2.94 -9.22 -12.61
N MET A 164 -1.79 -9.34 -11.94
CA MET A 164 -1.29 -8.32 -11.01
C MET A 164 -0.99 -6.99 -11.71
N ASP A 165 -0.67 -7.03 -12.99
CA ASP A 165 -0.39 -5.84 -13.80
C ASP A 165 -1.66 -5.17 -14.33
N GLY A 166 -2.83 -5.70 -13.97
CA GLY A 166 -4.12 -5.20 -14.43
C GLY A 166 -4.56 -5.77 -15.78
N PRO A 167 -5.52 -5.13 -16.46
CA PRO A 167 -6.29 -4.00 -15.95
C PRO A 167 -7.17 -4.38 -14.76
N TRP A 168 -7.27 -3.47 -13.80
CA TRP A 168 -8.16 -3.60 -12.65
C TRP A 168 -9.52 -3.00 -12.98
N LYS A 169 -10.58 -3.70 -12.60
CA LYS A 169 -11.97 -3.26 -12.85
C LYS A 169 -12.76 -3.28 -11.56
N GLU A 170 -13.41 -2.18 -11.26
CA GLU A 170 -14.34 -2.12 -10.14
C GLU A 170 -15.54 -3.05 -10.39
N ARG A 171 -15.89 -3.78 -9.35
CA ARG A 171 -17.11 -4.61 -9.32
C ARG A 171 -18.17 -3.92 -8.49
N THR A 172 -19.36 -3.79 -9.06
CA THR A 172 -20.53 -3.47 -8.26
C THR A 172 -20.82 -4.66 -7.35
N VAL A 173 -20.37 -4.58 -6.11
CA VAL A 173 -20.85 -5.47 -5.05
C VAL A 173 -22.08 -4.83 -4.47
N SER A 174 -23.17 -5.58 -4.34
CA SER A 174 -24.28 -5.19 -3.49
C SER A 174 -23.68 -4.82 -2.13
N ARG A 175 -23.86 -3.56 -1.73
CA ARG A 175 -23.20 -2.91 -0.58
C ARG A 175 -23.17 -3.84 0.63
N ILE A 176 -22.00 -4.20 1.09
CA ILE A 176 -21.86 -4.74 2.44
C ILE A 176 -21.99 -3.54 3.36
N HIS A 177 -23.19 -3.29 3.86
CA HIS A 177 -23.40 -2.34 4.93
C HIS A 177 -22.76 -2.94 6.20
N ILE A 178 -21.63 -2.43 6.60
CA ILE A 178 -21.16 -2.61 7.97
C ILE A 178 -21.97 -1.61 8.79
N THR A 179 -23.08 -2.08 9.37
CA THR A 179 -23.73 -1.31 10.42
C THR A 179 -22.83 -1.36 11.66
N PRO A 180 -22.58 -0.21 12.30
CA PRO A 180 -21.80 -0.14 13.55
C PRO A 180 -22.44 -0.94 14.69
#